data_28a2fea02e2375b8cda282e2933091c4
#
_entry.id   28a2fea02e2375b8cda282e2933091c4
#
_cell.length_a   1.000
_cell.length_b   1.000
_cell.length_c   1.000
_cell.angle_alpha   90.00
_cell.angle_beta   90.00
_cell.angle_gamma   90.00
#
_symmetry.space_group_name_H-M   'P 1'
#
loop_
_entity.id
_entity.type
_entity.pdbx_description
1 polymer ?
#
loop_
_entity_poly.entity_id
_entity_poly.type
_entity_poly.pdbx_seq_one_letter_code
_entity_poly.pdbx_strand_id
1 'polypeptide(L)'
;MHTRRTTLISAALLALVTVALPVRAQTTLLNVSYDVSRELYKDINPAFAAHWKTQSGDTLTLNQSHGGSSKQAGAVIGGLEADVVTMNQSPDIDILVKNGLVSADWRKRLPNDATPYTTTTVFLVRKGNPKAIKDWSDLTRAGLQVIVPNPKTSGNGRYTYLAAWGYALNKANDEAAAKDFVSKLFANVPVLDGGGRGATTTFTQRGIGDVLVTFENEAVLLDKELGGDQFDIVYPSLSIEAAAPVAVVDKVVDKRATRRQAEAYLQYLYSAEGQDIIARHHFRPRSEAALKKYAKQFPPVSTFTVEAKLGGWDAVQKTHFADGGIYDQIVTRR
;
A
#
# COMPACT_ATOMS: atom_id res chain seq x y z
N MET A 1 -4.83 100.57 -7.32
CA MET A 1 -5.42 99.48 -8.20
C MET A 1 -4.54 98.27 -8.11
N HIS A 2 -4.95 97.25 -7.30
CA HIS A 2 -4.23 95.98 -7.14
C HIS A 2 -5.11 94.86 -7.67
N THR A 3 -4.70 94.22 -8.76
CA THR A 3 -5.31 93.00 -9.36
C THR A 3 -4.73 91.74 -8.71
N ARG A 4 -5.55 91.04 -7.97
CA ARG A 4 -5.21 89.71 -7.42
C ARG A 4 -5.45 88.61 -8.48
N ARG A 5 -4.38 87.89 -8.88
CA ARG A 5 -4.43 86.72 -9.70
C ARG A 5 -4.67 85.52 -8.79
N THR A 6 -5.79 84.85 -8.95
CA THR A 6 -6.14 83.57 -8.27
C THR A 6 -5.66 82.40 -9.15
N THR A 7 -4.71 81.60 -8.64
CA THR A 7 -4.20 80.42 -9.30
C THR A 7 -5.04 79.20 -8.75
N LEU A 8 -5.80 78.57 -9.63
CA LEU A 8 -6.49 77.31 -9.36
C LEU A 8 -5.52 76.15 -9.53
N ILE A 9 -5.20 75.43 -8.44
CA ILE A 9 -4.44 74.17 -8.46
C ILE A 9 -5.44 73.06 -8.55
N SER A 10 -5.53 72.42 -9.71
CA SER A 10 -6.33 71.16 -9.90
C SER A 10 -5.50 69.99 -9.41
N ALA A 11 -5.88 69.37 -8.25
CA ALA A 11 -5.31 68.16 -7.76
C ALA A 11 -6.01 66.98 -8.45
N ALA A 12 -5.32 66.32 -9.37
CA ALA A 12 -5.79 65.06 -9.95
C ALA A 12 -5.48 63.91 -8.97
N LEU A 13 -6.52 63.34 -8.32
CA LEU A 13 -6.43 62.12 -7.53
C LEU A 13 -6.32 60.93 -8.49
N LEU A 14 -5.12 60.34 -8.61
CA LEU A 14 -4.90 59.08 -9.28
C LEU A 14 -5.34 57.97 -8.31
N ALA A 15 -6.54 57.36 -8.50
CA ALA A 15 -6.99 56.19 -7.78
C ALA A 15 -6.22 54.96 -8.28
N LEU A 16 -5.23 54.51 -7.51
CA LEU A 16 -4.56 53.24 -7.72
C LEU A 16 -5.54 52.10 -7.36
N VAL A 17 -6.18 51.49 -8.37
CA VAL A 17 -6.92 50.26 -8.21
C VAL A 17 -5.92 49.13 -8.07
N THR A 18 -5.58 48.77 -6.82
CA THR A 18 -4.84 47.53 -6.52
C THR A 18 -5.74 46.33 -6.81
N VAL A 19 -5.56 45.71 -7.96
CA VAL A 19 -6.14 44.39 -8.25
C VAL A 19 -5.46 43.41 -7.32
N ALA A 20 -6.07 43.13 -6.19
CA ALA A 20 -5.68 42.02 -5.32
C ALA A 20 -5.91 40.71 -6.10
N LEU A 21 -4.85 40.16 -6.71
CA LEU A 21 -4.90 38.79 -7.22
C LEU A 21 -5.20 37.88 -6.04
N PRO A 22 -6.19 37.00 -6.14
CA PRO A 22 -6.46 36.05 -5.07
C PRO A 22 -5.21 35.19 -4.85
N VAL A 23 -4.56 35.34 -3.72
CA VAL A 23 -3.54 34.39 -3.27
C VAL A 23 -4.25 33.08 -3.07
N ARG A 24 -4.19 32.19 -4.07
CA ARG A 24 -4.69 30.84 -3.95
C ARG A 24 -3.84 30.12 -2.92
N ALA A 25 -4.43 29.80 -1.78
CA ALA A 25 -3.76 29.01 -0.76
C ALA A 25 -3.33 27.66 -1.37
N GLN A 26 -2.07 27.32 -1.18
CA GLN A 26 -1.54 26.04 -1.61
C GLN A 26 -2.25 24.92 -0.85
N THR A 27 -3.03 24.09 -1.56
CA THR A 27 -3.72 22.96 -0.95
C THR A 27 -2.71 21.85 -0.67
N THR A 28 -2.81 21.23 0.50
CA THR A 28 -1.98 20.09 0.90
C THR A 28 -2.87 18.89 1.17
N LEU A 29 -2.57 17.75 0.57
CA LEU A 29 -3.15 16.46 0.91
C LEU A 29 -2.17 15.62 1.72
N LEU A 30 -2.68 14.81 2.64
CA LEU A 30 -1.95 13.73 3.30
C LEU A 30 -2.47 12.38 2.80
N ASN A 31 -1.59 11.59 2.18
CA ASN A 31 -1.84 10.18 1.89
C ASN A 31 -1.19 9.32 2.98
N VAL A 32 -2.00 8.51 3.66
CA VAL A 32 -1.55 7.54 4.64
C VAL A 32 -1.52 6.15 3.99
N SER A 33 -0.33 5.55 3.92
CA SER A 33 -0.05 4.37 3.10
C SER A 33 0.76 3.31 3.85
N TYR A 34 0.79 2.10 3.31
CA TYR A 34 1.66 1.04 3.81
C TYR A 34 3.12 1.23 3.33
N ASP A 35 4.06 0.61 4.05
CA ASP A 35 5.50 0.92 3.99
C ASP A 35 6.17 0.57 2.66
N VAL A 36 5.83 -0.56 2.04
CA VAL A 36 6.45 -1.02 0.77
C VAL A 36 5.92 -0.32 -0.49
N SER A 37 4.97 0.60 -0.37
CA SER A 37 4.50 1.46 -1.47
C SER A 37 5.22 2.81 -1.55
N ARG A 38 6.18 3.06 -0.66
CA ARG A 38 6.87 4.35 -0.53
C ARG A 38 7.47 4.85 -1.85
N GLU A 39 8.16 3.99 -2.55
CA GLU A 39 8.84 4.33 -3.81
C GLU A 39 7.83 4.62 -4.93
N LEU A 40 6.72 3.87 -4.98
CA LEU A 40 5.62 4.15 -5.92
C LEU A 40 5.10 5.58 -5.74
N TYR A 41 4.81 5.99 -4.50
CA TYR A 41 4.25 7.32 -4.26
C TYR A 41 5.26 8.46 -4.39
N LYS A 42 6.56 8.19 -4.37
CA LYS A 42 7.57 9.19 -4.77
C LYS A 42 7.43 9.64 -6.22
N ASP A 43 6.96 8.75 -7.10
CA ASP A 43 6.74 9.05 -8.51
C ASP A 43 5.29 9.46 -8.80
N ILE A 44 4.30 8.84 -8.17
CA ILE A 44 2.88 9.19 -8.33
C ILE A 44 2.63 10.64 -7.89
N ASN A 45 3.17 11.08 -6.76
CA ASN A 45 2.85 12.38 -6.19
C ASN A 45 3.27 13.56 -7.07
N PRO A 46 4.52 13.65 -7.56
CA PRO A 46 4.90 14.74 -8.46
C PRO A 46 4.18 14.67 -9.81
N ALA A 47 3.94 13.47 -10.34
CA ALA A 47 3.21 13.28 -11.59
C ALA A 47 1.76 13.78 -11.45
N PHE A 48 1.06 13.40 -10.38
CA PHE A 48 -0.28 13.91 -10.11
C PHE A 48 -0.29 15.41 -9.85
N ALA A 49 0.65 15.96 -9.09
CA ALA A 49 0.72 17.41 -8.84
C ALA A 49 0.88 18.22 -10.14
N ALA A 50 1.69 17.72 -11.08
CA ALA A 50 1.84 18.32 -12.41
C ALA A 50 0.55 18.21 -13.24
N HIS A 51 -0.07 17.04 -13.23
CA HIS A 51 -1.34 16.78 -13.91
C HIS A 51 -2.44 17.71 -13.35
N TRP A 52 -2.58 17.80 -12.03
CA TRP A 52 -3.53 18.68 -11.36
C TRP A 52 -3.33 20.14 -11.72
N LYS A 53 -2.09 20.61 -11.70
CA LYS A 53 -1.74 21.99 -12.08
C LYS A 53 -2.13 22.29 -13.53
N THR A 54 -1.92 21.35 -14.44
CA THR A 54 -2.29 21.49 -15.85
C THR A 54 -3.81 21.59 -16.03
N GLN A 55 -4.58 20.80 -15.28
CA GLN A 55 -6.04 20.76 -15.40
C GLN A 55 -6.75 21.90 -14.66
N SER A 56 -6.29 22.25 -13.47
CA SER A 56 -6.98 23.21 -12.59
C SER A 56 -6.34 24.59 -12.51
N GLY A 57 -5.07 24.70 -12.89
CA GLY A 57 -4.25 25.90 -12.65
C GLY A 57 -3.75 26.03 -11.19
N ASP A 58 -4.18 25.14 -10.28
CA ASP A 58 -3.86 25.21 -8.86
C ASP A 58 -2.61 24.38 -8.51
N THR A 59 -1.85 24.85 -7.53
CA THR A 59 -0.71 24.09 -6.98
C THR A 59 -1.18 23.19 -5.84
N LEU A 60 -0.72 21.95 -5.83
CA LEU A 60 -1.05 20.94 -4.84
C LEU A 60 0.24 20.34 -4.26
N THR A 61 0.31 20.22 -2.93
CA THR A 61 1.35 19.48 -2.22
C THR A 61 0.79 18.16 -1.72
N LEU A 62 1.55 17.09 -1.87
CA LEU A 62 1.19 15.75 -1.42
C LEU A 62 2.19 15.28 -0.37
N ASN A 63 1.72 15.15 0.85
CA ASN A 63 2.47 14.59 1.97
C ASN A 63 2.16 13.09 2.10
N GLN A 64 3.11 12.35 2.68
CA GLN A 64 3.03 10.91 2.84
C GLN A 64 3.31 10.49 4.28
N SER A 65 2.55 9.52 4.77
CA SER A 65 2.87 8.76 5.97
C SER A 65 2.92 7.27 5.62
N HIS A 66 4.00 6.59 5.97
CA HIS A 66 4.20 5.18 5.66
C HIS A 66 4.48 4.35 6.90
N GLY A 67 3.93 3.13 6.95
CA GLY A 67 4.12 2.17 8.04
C GLY A 67 3.41 0.85 7.75
N GLY A 68 3.38 -0.07 8.68
CA GLY A 68 2.54 -1.27 8.54
C GLY A 68 1.07 -0.86 8.35
N SER A 69 0.37 -1.46 7.37
CA SER A 69 -0.96 -1.02 6.93
C SER A 69 -1.96 -0.88 8.07
N SER A 70 -2.11 -1.91 8.92
CA SER A 70 -3.02 -1.86 10.08
C SER A 70 -2.58 -0.84 11.13
N LYS A 71 -1.27 -0.61 11.29
CA LYS A 71 -0.74 0.43 12.18
C LYS A 71 -1.10 1.82 11.66
N GLN A 72 -1.06 2.03 10.35
CA GLN A 72 -1.46 3.27 9.70
C GLN A 72 -2.97 3.52 9.84
N ALA A 73 -3.82 2.51 9.66
CA ALA A 73 -5.25 2.62 9.94
C ALA A 73 -5.50 3.04 11.40
N GLY A 74 -4.78 2.43 12.35
CA GLY A 74 -4.82 2.82 13.78
C GLY A 74 -4.41 4.28 14.02
N ALA A 75 -3.40 4.79 13.30
CA ALA A 75 -2.98 6.18 13.41
C ALA A 75 -4.07 7.15 12.93
N VAL A 76 -4.78 6.82 11.84
CA VAL A 76 -5.92 7.62 11.35
C VAL A 76 -7.07 7.62 12.35
N ILE A 77 -7.39 6.47 12.97
CA ILE A 77 -8.37 6.39 14.07
C ILE A 77 -7.92 7.24 15.25
N GLY A 78 -6.64 7.24 15.56
CA GLY A 78 -6.02 8.03 16.62
C GLY A 78 -5.91 9.53 16.34
N GLY A 79 -6.42 10.01 15.19
CA GLY A 79 -6.50 11.44 14.87
C GLY A 79 -5.49 11.95 13.83
N LEU A 80 -4.74 11.08 13.15
CA LEU A 80 -3.94 11.50 12.00
C LEU A 80 -4.88 11.92 10.85
N GLU A 81 -4.90 13.20 10.53
CA GLU A 81 -5.82 13.80 9.55
C GLU A 81 -5.39 13.47 8.11
N ALA A 82 -5.59 12.21 7.69
CA ALA A 82 -5.37 11.77 6.33
C ALA A 82 -6.50 12.23 5.41
N ASP A 83 -6.18 12.79 4.24
CA ASP A 83 -7.18 13.07 3.19
C ASP A 83 -7.54 11.79 2.44
N VAL A 84 -6.55 10.94 2.20
CA VAL A 84 -6.72 9.64 1.55
C VAL A 84 -5.93 8.56 2.28
N VAL A 85 -6.41 7.34 2.17
CA VAL A 85 -5.70 6.14 2.61
C VAL A 85 -5.46 5.22 1.41
N THR A 86 -4.27 4.65 1.34
CA THR A 86 -3.86 3.69 0.31
C THR A 86 -3.27 2.48 1.02
N MET A 87 -4.14 1.53 1.35
CA MET A 87 -3.83 0.39 2.20
C MET A 87 -3.49 -0.85 1.36
N ASN A 88 -2.97 -1.90 1.97
CA ASN A 88 -2.71 -3.16 1.26
C ASN A 88 -3.74 -4.26 1.56
N GLN A 89 -4.83 -3.93 2.27
CA GLN A 89 -5.92 -4.88 2.57
C GLN A 89 -7.20 -4.14 2.95
N SER A 90 -8.35 -4.69 2.56
CA SER A 90 -9.66 -4.06 2.80
C SER A 90 -10.03 -3.89 4.28
N PRO A 91 -9.70 -4.80 5.22
CA PRO A 91 -10.02 -4.62 6.63
C PRO A 91 -9.46 -3.34 7.26
N ASP A 92 -8.35 -2.82 6.73
CA ASP A 92 -7.76 -1.58 7.23
C ASP A 92 -8.57 -0.33 6.82
N ILE A 93 -9.35 -0.41 5.74
CA ILE A 93 -10.33 0.63 5.40
C ILE A 93 -11.66 0.37 6.12
N ASP A 94 -12.09 -0.88 6.24
CA ASP A 94 -13.35 -1.24 6.91
C ASP A 94 -13.38 -0.84 8.38
N ILE A 95 -12.22 -0.87 9.07
CA ILE A 95 -12.16 -0.34 10.44
C ILE A 95 -12.31 1.19 10.48
N LEU A 96 -11.88 1.91 9.45
CA LEU A 96 -12.12 3.36 9.33
C LEU A 96 -13.62 3.64 9.09
N VAL A 97 -14.30 2.79 8.31
CA VAL A 97 -15.77 2.86 8.14
C VAL A 97 -16.46 2.67 9.49
N LYS A 98 -16.10 1.64 10.26
CA LYS A 98 -16.66 1.38 11.60
C LYS A 98 -16.45 2.54 12.57
N ASN A 99 -15.41 3.35 12.37
CA ASN A 99 -15.14 4.55 13.17
C ASN A 99 -15.74 5.85 12.56
N GLY A 100 -16.56 5.76 11.52
CA GLY A 100 -17.22 6.89 10.88
C GLY A 100 -16.28 7.88 10.18
N LEU A 101 -15.10 7.42 9.76
CA LEU A 101 -14.09 8.24 9.07
C LEU A 101 -14.19 8.13 7.56
N VAL A 102 -14.56 6.95 7.05
CA VAL A 102 -14.72 6.60 5.64
C VAL A 102 -16.15 6.13 5.42
N SER A 103 -16.74 6.47 4.28
CA SER A 103 -18.09 6.05 3.93
C SER A 103 -18.17 4.56 3.62
N ALA A 104 -19.30 3.92 3.96
CA ALA A 104 -19.52 2.49 3.76
C ALA A 104 -19.53 2.05 2.29
N ASP A 105 -19.79 2.98 1.36
CA ASP A 105 -19.81 2.73 -0.08
C ASP A 105 -18.44 2.87 -0.76
N TRP A 106 -17.35 3.02 0.00
CA TRP A 106 -16.00 3.32 -0.51
C TRP A 106 -15.55 2.41 -1.66
N ARG A 107 -15.90 1.09 -1.59
CA ARG A 107 -15.56 0.14 -2.65
C ARG A 107 -16.19 0.46 -4.00
N LYS A 108 -17.37 1.10 -3.99
CA LYS A 108 -18.15 1.40 -5.20
C LYS A 108 -17.75 2.71 -5.88
N ARG A 109 -16.91 3.52 -5.22
CA ARG A 109 -16.54 4.86 -5.70
C ARG A 109 -15.45 4.84 -6.77
N LEU A 110 -14.72 3.74 -6.88
CA LEU A 110 -13.63 3.58 -7.85
C LEU A 110 -13.68 2.17 -8.47
N PRO A 111 -13.09 1.97 -9.66
CA PRO A 111 -13.08 0.66 -10.31
C PRO A 111 -12.40 -0.45 -9.47
N ASN A 112 -12.74 -1.70 -9.76
CA ASN A 112 -12.17 -2.90 -9.13
C ASN A 112 -12.23 -2.87 -7.60
N ASP A 113 -13.40 -2.54 -7.03
CA ASP A 113 -13.58 -2.38 -5.58
C ASP A 113 -12.56 -1.42 -4.95
N ALA A 114 -12.35 -0.29 -5.62
CA ALA A 114 -11.37 0.74 -5.25
C ALA A 114 -9.93 0.22 -5.14
N THR A 115 -9.55 -0.73 -6.01
CA THR A 115 -8.22 -1.37 -6.02
C THR A 115 -7.50 -1.05 -7.33
N PRO A 116 -6.62 -0.03 -7.38
CA PRO A 116 -5.94 0.40 -8.60
C PRO A 116 -4.82 -0.55 -9.06
N TYR A 117 -4.29 -1.38 -8.17
CA TYR A 117 -3.24 -2.35 -8.45
C TYR A 117 -3.24 -3.50 -7.46
N THR A 118 -2.52 -4.56 -7.81
CA THR A 118 -2.29 -5.72 -6.94
C THR A 118 -0.81 -6.06 -6.87
N THR A 119 -0.49 -6.95 -5.98
CA THR A 119 0.79 -7.66 -5.92
C THR A 119 0.54 -9.10 -5.52
N THR A 120 1.58 -9.88 -5.35
CA THR A 120 1.48 -11.26 -4.86
C THR A 120 2.63 -11.56 -3.91
N THR A 121 2.53 -12.64 -3.16
CA THR A 121 3.58 -13.08 -2.23
C THR A 121 4.58 -13.98 -2.96
N VAL A 122 5.86 -13.68 -2.79
CA VAL A 122 7.01 -14.42 -3.34
C VAL A 122 8.05 -14.68 -2.26
N PHE A 123 9.07 -15.48 -2.59
CA PHE A 123 10.19 -15.75 -1.71
C PHE A 123 11.45 -15.06 -2.26
N LEU A 124 12.09 -14.25 -1.45
CA LEU A 124 13.42 -13.71 -1.72
C LEU A 124 14.44 -14.58 -0.98
N VAL A 125 15.31 -15.26 -1.70
CA VAL A 125 16.32 -16.17 -1.16
C VAL A 125 17.72 -15.64 -1.41
N ARG A 126 18.70 -16.12 -0.63
CA ARG A 126 20.11 -15.78 -0.87
C ARG A 126 20.54 -16.23 -2.26
N LYS A 127 21.48 -15.53 -2.89
CA LYS A 127 21.96 -15.82 -4.24
C LYS A 127 22.38 -17.28 -4.41
N GLY A 128 21.97 -17.87 -5.53
CA GLY A 128 22.18 -19.28 -5.81
C GLY A 128 21.28 -20.23 -5.04
N ASN A 129 20.35 -19.70 -4.23
CA ASN A 129 19.38 -20.48 -3.46
C ASN A 129 20.00 -21.67 -2.70
N PRO A 130 20.95 -21.42 -1.78
CA PRO A 130 21.75 -22.48 -1.14
C PRO A 130 20.91 -23.46 -0.30
N LYS A 131 19.69 -23.06 0.09
CA LYS A 131 18.74 -23.91 0.81
C LYS A 131 17.76 -24.65 -0.11
N ALA A 132 17.91 -24.52 -1.44
CA ALA A 132 17.07 -25.17 -2.44
C ALA A 132 15.56 -24.99 -2.18
N ILE A 133 15.15 -23.76 -1.87
CA ILE A 133 13.76 -23.38 -1.59
C ILE A 133 13.04 -23.23 -2.95
N LYS A 134 11.96 -23.98 -3.15
CA LYS A 134 11.18 -23.97 -4.40
C LYS A 134 9.71 -23.66 -4.17
N ASP A 135 9.16 -24.05 -3.02
CA ASP A 135 7.74 -23.90 -2.72
C ASP A 135 7.49 -23.78 -1.22
N TRP A 136 6.26 -23.48 -0.83
CA TRP A 136 5.82 -23.34 0.56
C TRP A 136 6.22 -24.49 1.47
N SER A 137 6.16 -25.75 0.94
CA SER A 137 6.55 -26.93 1.71
C SER A 137 8.00 -26.90 2.21
N ASP A 138 8.88 -26.24 1.48
CA ASP A 138 10.29 -26.12 1.89
C ASP A 138 10.45 -25.24 3.14
N LEU A 139 9.53 -24.28 3.34
CA LEU A 139 9.57 -23.35 4.47
C LEU A 139 9.27 -23.99 5.82
N THR A 140 8.78 -25.23 5.82
CA THR A 140 8.49 -26.02 7.05
C THR A 140 9.66 -26.91 7.49
N ARG A 141 10.75 -26.95 6.72
CA ARG A 141 11.95 -27.77 7.06
C ARG A 141 12.60 -27.27 8.34
N ALA A 142 12.92 -28.20 9.24
CA ALA A 142 13.61 -27.86 10.49
C ALA A 142 14.96 -27.19 10.25
N GLY A 143 15.27 -26.15 11.02
CA GLY A 143 16.52 -25.41 10.94
C GLY A 143 16.58 -24.37 9.82
N LEU A 144 15.51 -24.18 9.04
CA LEU A 144 15.38 -23.06 8.11
C LEU A 144 14.94 -21.80 8.89
N GLN A 145 15.49 -20.65 8.54
CA GLN A 145 15.07 -19.37 9.12
C GLN A 145 14.24 -18.58 8.09
N VAL A 146 12.96 -18.41 8.39
CA VAL A 146 12.00 -17.70 7.53
C VAL A 146 11.73 -16.32 8.11
N ILE A 147 11.93 -15.27 7.33
CA ILE A 147 11.62 -13.91 7.74
C ILE A 147 10.26 -13.52 7.16
N VAL A 148 9.35 -13.11 8.04
CA VAL A 148 8.01 -12.58 7.70
C VAL A 148 7.67 -11.42 8.61
N PRO A 149 6.94 -10.40 8.14
CA PRO A 149 6.42 -9.35 9.01
C PRO A 149 5.28 -9.87 9.88
N ASN A 150 5.02 -9.21 11.00
CA ASN A 150 4.00 -9.63 11.96
C ASN A 150 2.58 -9.49 11.38
N PRO A 151 1.78 -10.56 11.28
CA PRO A 151 0.41 -10.50 10.79
C PRO A 151 -0.56 -9.64 11.61
N LYS A 152 -0.26 -9.34 12.87
CA LYS A 152 -1.11 -8.44 13.69
C LYS A 152 -0.95 -6.96 13.29
N THR A 153 0.19 -6.56 12.71
CA THR A 153 0.52 -5.15 12.45
C THR A 153 0.77 -4.85 10.97
N SER A 154 0.96 -5.88 10.15
CA SER A 154 1.34 -5.79 8.74
C SER A 154 0.40 -6.58 7.84
N GLY A 155 -0.17 -5.92 6.84
CA GLY A 155 -0.93 -6.61 5.80
C GLY A 155 -0.05 -7.56 4.97
N ASN A 156 1.22 -7.23 4.72
CA ASN A 156 2.17 -8.17 4.09
C ASN A 156 2.27 -9.47 4.92
N GLY A 157 2.40 -9.34 6.25
CA GLY A 157 2.39 -10.51 7.15
C GLY A 157 1.10 -11.30 7.08
N ARG A 158 -0.07 -10.63 7.02
CA ARG A 158 -1.37 -11.30 6.84
C ARG A 158 -1.45 -12.07 5.53
N TYR A 159 -1.07 -11.43 4.42
CA TYR A 159 -1.06 -12.10 3.12
C TYR A 159 -0.07 -13.26 3.08
N THR A 160 1.09 -13.15 3.71
CA THR A 160 2.04 -14.28 3.84
C THR A 160 1.40 -15.46 4.60
N TYR A 161 0.79 -15.20 5.75
CA TYR A 161 0.08 -16.21 6.53
C TYR A 161 -1.04 -16.86 5.72
N LEU A 162 -1.89 -16.04 5.07
CA LEU A 162 -3.02 -16.53 4.28
C LEU A 162 -2.59 -17.28 3.02
N ALA A 163 -1.49 -16.88 2.38
CA ALA A 163 -0.93 -17.60 1.23
C ALA A 163 -0.46 -19.01 1.64
N ALA A 164 0.26 -19.11 2.75
CA ALA A 164 0.67 -20.41 3.31
C ALA A 164 -0.53 -21.28 3.70
N TRP A 165 -1.54 -20.69 4.34
CA TRP A 165 -2.79 -21.36 4.69
C TRP A 165 -3.53 -21.88 3.46
N GLY A 166 -3.75 -21.02 2.46
CA GLY A 166 -4.43 -21.37 1.23
C GLY A 166 -3.68 -22.42 0.40
N TYR A 167 -2.33 -22.41 0.42
CA TYR A 167 -1.52 -23.48 -0.16
C TYR A 167 -1.77 -24.82 0.53
N ALA A 168 -1.73 -24.84 1.86
CA ALA A 168 -1.96 -26.07 2.63
C ALA A 168 -3.37 -26.63 2.42
N LEU A 169 -4.40 -25.78 2.43
CA LEU A 169 -5.78 -26.16 2.09
C LEU A 169 -5.88 -26.73 0.67
N ASN A 170 -5.14 -26.16 -0.29
CA ASN A 170 -5.15 -26.67 -1.66
C ASN A 170 -4.56 -28.08 -1.78
N LYS A 171 -3.64 -28.44 -0.88
CA LYS A 171 -3.00 -29.76 -0.85
C LYS A 171 -3.81 -30.80 -0.11
N ALA A 172 -4.35 -30.45 1.04
CA ALA A 172 -4.97 -31.42 1.97
C ALA A 172 -6.50 -31.30 2.04
N ASN A 173 -7.08 -30.16 1.64
CA ASN A 173 -8.49 -29.81 1.82
C ASN A 173 -8.99 -30.02 3.27
N ASP A 174 -8.10 -29.71 4.25
CA ASP A 174 -8.32 -29.90 5.67
C ASP A 174 -7.73 -28.72 6.48
N GLU A 175 -8.56 -28.11 7.31
CA GLU A 175 -8.21 -26.95 8.16
C GLU A 175 -7.19 -27.34 9.26
N ALA A 176 -7.27 -28.54 9.81
CA ALA A 176 -6.31 -29.00 10.83
C ALA A 176 -4.93 -29.20 10.22
N ALA A 177 -4.85 -29.77 9.02
CA ALA A 177 -3.61 -29.89 8.26
C ALA A 177 -3.05 -28.52 7.87
N ALA A 178 -3.90 -27.56 7.48
CA ALA A 178 -3.46 -26.18 7.20
C ALA A 178 -2.90 -25.49 8.45
N LYS A 179 -3.54 -25.67 9.61
CA LYS A 179 -3.05 -25.15 10.89
C LYS A 179 -1.69 -25.75 11.28
N ASP A 180 -1.52 -27.06 11.15
CA ASP A 180 -0.25 -27.74 11.42
C ASP A 180 0.86 -27.23 10.49
N PHE A 181 0.57 -27.12 9.19
CA PHE A 181 1.49 -26.59 8.19
C PHE A 181 1.98 -25.20 8.54
N VAL A 182 1.04 -24.25 8.80
CA VAL A 182 1.38 -22.86 9.14
C VAL A 182 2.09 -22.79 10.49
N SER A 183 1.75 -23.65 11.45
CA SER A 183 2.46 -23.74 12.73
C SER A 183 3.93 -24.11 12.53
N LYS A 184 4.22 -25.11 11.67
CA LYS A 184 5.59 -25.51 11.32
C LYS A 184 6.36 -24.39 10.62
N LEU A 185 5.72 -23.69 9.69
CA LEU A 185 6.33 -22.55 9.01
C LEU A 185 6.67 -21.45 10.03
N PHE A 186 5.72 -21.06 10.89
CA PHE A 186 5.95 -20.00 11.88
C PHE A 186 6.92 -20.42 12.98
N ALA A 187 7.09 -21.71 13.28
CA ALA A 187 8.15 -22.19 14.17
C ALA A 187 9.58 -21.85 13.64
N ASN A 188 9.73 -21.70 12.33
CA ASN A 188 10.94 -21.30 11.66
C ASN A 188 11.14 -19.78 11.55
N VAL A 189 10.24 -18.95 12.08
CA VAL A 189 10.32 -17.49 12.01
C VAL A 189 11.00 -16.94 13.27
N PRO A 190 12.28 -16.51 13.24
CA PRO A 190 13.00 -16.08 14.44
C PRO A 190 12.60 -14.68 14.91
N VAL A 191 12.11 -13.82 14.01
CA VAL A 191 11.78 -12.41 14.27
C VAL A 191 10.47 -12.05 13.58
N LEU A 192 9.62 -11.27 14.25
CA LEU A 192 8.37 -10.72 13.72
C LEU A 192 8.49 -9.19 13.70
N ASP A 193 8.93 -8.64 12.56
CA ASP A 193 9.01 -7.19 12.36
C ASP A 193 7.62 -6.56 12.19
N GLY A 194 7.48 -5.29 12.59
CA GLY A 194 6.19 -4.58 12.60
C GLY A 194 5.61 -4.24 11.23
N GLY A 195 6.35 -4.44 10.14
CA GLY A 195 5.95 -4.14 8.76
C GLY A 195 6.88 -4.79 7.73
N GLY A 196 6.49 -4.73 6.44
CA GLY A 196 7.26 -5.33 5.34
C GLY A 196 8.68 -4.79 5.27
N ARG A 197 8.85 -3.47 5.36
CA ARG A 197 10.17 -2.83 5.28
C ARG A 197 11.08 -3.21 6.48
N GLY A 198 10.52 -3.44 7.66
CA GLY A 198 11.27 -3.97 8.82
C GLY A 198 11.83 -5.36 8.54
N ALA A 199 10.97 -6.27 8.02
CA ALA A 199 11.37 -7.62 7.64
C ALA A 199 12.44 -7.61 6.54
N THR A 200 12.30 -6.73 5.55
CA THR A 200 13.32 -6.48 4.52
C THR A 200 14.66 -6.11 5.14
N THR A 201 14.68 -5.13 6.05
CA THR A 201 15.93 -4.69 6.74
C THR A 201 16.55 -5.83 7.54
N THR A 202 15.73 -6.62 8.24
CA THR A 202 16.20 -7.79 9.00
C THR A 202 16.87 -8.81 8.07
N PHE A 203 16.28 -9.09 6.92
CA PHE A 203 16.84 -10.02 5.95
C PHE A 203 18.05 -9.46 5.22
N THR A 204 17.96 -8.26 4.63
CA THR A 204 19.00 -7.74 3.71
C THR A 204 20.19 -7.13 4.44
N GLN A 205 19.95 -6.29 5.46
CA GLN A 205 20.99 -5.50 6.13
C GLN A 205 21.55 -6.21 7.36
N ARG A 206 20.69 -6.90 8.14
CA ARG A 206 21.14 -7.62 9.34
C ARG A 206 21.62 -9.04 9.02
N GLY A 207 21.38 -9.53 7.80
CA GLY A 207 21.81 -10.85 7.35
C GLY A 207 21.07 -12.02 8.03
N ILE A 208 19.93 -11.77 8.69
CA ILE A 208 19.17 -12.79 9.41
C ILE A 208 18.20 -13.47 8.45
N GLY A 209 18.11 -14.79 8.51
CA GLY A 209 17.18 -15.60 7.71
C GLY A 209 17.78 -16.16 6.43
N ASP A 210 17.24 -17.29 6.01
CA ASP A 210 17.54 -17.98 4.75
C ASP A 210 16.62 -17.53 3.62
N VAL A 211 15.40 -17.13 3.97
CA VAL A 211 14.35 -16.68 3.05
C VAL A 211 13.51 -15.56 3.68
N LEU A 212 13.21 -14.55 2.88
CA LEU A 212 12.21 -13.53 3.19
C LEU A 212 10.95 -13.81 2.36
N VAL A 213 9.80 -13.96 3.01
CA VAL A 213 8.51 -14.02 2.33
C VAL A 213 7.93 -12.61 2.29
N THR A 214 7.79 -12.07 1.09
CA THR A 214 7.39 -10.67 0.90
C THR A 214 6.57 -10.48 -0.38
N PHE A 215 6.12 -9.26 -0.64
CA PHE A 215 5.44 -8.91 -1.87
C PHE A 215 6.40 -8.88 -3.08
N GLU A 216 5.90 -9.26 -4.25
CA GLU A 216 6.64 -9.29 -5.52
C GLU A 216 7.32 -7.96 -5.83
N ASN A 217 6.60 -6.84 -5.72
CA ASN A 217 7.15 -5.52 -5.96
C ASN A 217 8.33 -5.18 -5.03
N GLU A 218 8.26 -5.57 -3.77
CA GLU A 218 9.34 -5.36 -2.80
C GLU A 218 10.54 -6.23 -3.13
N ALA A 219 10.34 -7.52 -3.46
CA ALA A 219 11.41 -8.44 -3.82
C ALA A 219 12.19 -7.96 -5.05
N VAL A 220 11.47 -7.51 -6.11
CA VAL A 220 12.09 -6.99 -7.34
C VAL A 220 12.81 -5.67 -7.09
N LEU A 221 12.23 -4.77 -6.28
CA LEU A 221 12.87 -3.50 -5.92
C LEU A 221 14.20 -3.76 -5.21
N LEU A 222 14.20 -4.65 -4.21
CA LEU A 222 15.39 -5.00 -3.44
C LEU A 222 16.49 -5.62 -4.29
N ASP A 223 16.14 -6.55 -5.17
CA ASP A 223 17.11 -7.16 -6.07
C ASP A 223 17.78 -6.08 -6.93
N LYS A 224 17.02 -5.13 -7.47
CA LYS A 224 17.56 -4.01 -8.27
C LYS A 224 18.40 -3.04 -7.44
N GLU A 225 17.92 -2.61 -6.28
CA GLU A 225 18.62 -1.64 -5.41
C GLU A 225 19.96 -2.19 -4.91
N LEU A 226 20.06 -3.52 -4.76
CA LEU A 226 21.26 -4.21 -4.27
C LEU A 226 22.13 -4.80 -5.39
N GLY A 227 21.92 -4.35 -6.63
CA GLY A 227 22.80 -4.67 -7.76
C GLY A 227 22.45 -5.94 -8.52
N GLY A 228 21.37 -6.66 -8.18
CA GLY A 228 20.85 -7.81 -8.93
C GLY A 228 21.63 -9.13 -8.73
N ASP A 229 22.55 -9.16 -7.79
CA ASP A 229 23.47 -10.29 -7.59
C ASP A 229 23.51 -10.87 -6.17
N GLN A 230 22.70 -10.35 -5.26
CA GLN A 230 22.68 -10.78 -3.86
C GLN A 230 21.56 -11.77 -3.54
N PHE A 231 20.50 -11.76 -4.30
CA PHE A 231 19.30 -12.55 -4.05
C PHE A 231 18.76 -13.18 -5.33
N ASP A 232 17.92 -14.19 -5.17
CA ASP A 232 17.10 -14.77 -6.23
C ASP A 232 15.63 -14.73 -5.77
N ILE A 233 14.69 -14.49 -6.71
CA ILE A 233 13.26 -14.48 -6.45
C ILE A 233 12.68 -15.83 -6.86
N VAL A 234 12.02 -16.50 -5.92
CA VAL A 234 11.32 -17.78 -6.14
C VAL A 234 9.83 -17.54 -6.11
N TYR A 235 9.15 -17.90 -7.19
CA TYR A 235 7.69 -17.84 -7.29
C TYR A 235 7.11 -19.20 -6.85
N PRO A 236 6.28 -19.24 -5.80
CA PRO A 236 5.68 -20.49 -5.34
C PRO A 236 4.65 -21.02 -6.34
N SER A 237 4.34 -22.32 -6.25
CA SER A 237 3.36 -22.98 -7.13
C SER A 237 1.94 -22.41 -7.00
N LEU A 238 1.60 -21.85 -5.83
CA LEU A 238 0.35 -21.14 -5.54
C LEU A 238 0.65 -19.96 -4.62
N SER A 239 0.14 -18.79 -4.96
CA SER A 239 0.25 -17.60 -4.13
C SER A 239 -1.13 -16.96 -3.90
N ILE A 240 -1.16 -15.76 -3.34
CA ILE A 240 -2.37 -14.98 -3.06
C ILE A 240 -2.34 -13.66 -3.82
N GLU A 241 -3.46 -13.25 -4.38
CA GLU A 241 -3.62 -11.89 -4.91
C GLU A 241 -3.77 -10.92 -3.73
N ALA A 242 -2.80 -10.03 -3.57
CA ALA A 242 -2.83 -8.98 -2.58
C ALA A 242 -3.36 -7.70 -3.22
N ALA A 243 -4.64 -7.43 -2.99
CA ALA A 243 -5.32 -6.21 -3.44
C ALA A 243 -4.87 -5.01 -2.59
N ALA A 244 -4.57 -3.89 -3.24
CA ALA A 244 -4.18 -2.64 -2.58
C ALA A 244 -5.32 -1.60 -2.69
N PRO A 245 -6.31 -1.64 -1.79
CA PRO A 245 -7.46 -0.75 -1.84
C PRO A 245 -7.12 0.66 -1.39
N VAL A 246 -7.88 1.62 -1.92
CA VAL A 246 -7.73 3.04 -1.63
C VAL A 246 -9.08 3.66 -1.26
N ALA A 247 -9.06 4.68 -0.41
CA ALA A 247 -10.29 5.41 -0.07
C ALA A 247 -10.01 6.86 0.32
N VAL A 248 -10.98 7.72 0.09
CA VAL A 248 -11.04 9.07 0.67
C VAL A 248 -11.45 8.95 2.13
N VAL A 249 -10.82 9.70 3.01
CA VAL A 249 -11.22 9.82 4.42
C VAL A 249 -12.25 10.94 4.53
N ASP A 250 -13.52 10.58 4.34
CA ASP A 250 -14.63 11.52 4.14
C ASP A 250 -14.70 12.60 5.22
N LYS A 251 -14.59 12.20 6.49
CA LYS A 251 -14.65 13.14 7.63
C LYS A 251 -13.54 14.21 7.59
N VAL A 252 -12.37 13.86 7.09
CA VAL A 252 -11.21 14.77 7.01
C VAL A 252 -11.34 15.69 5.80
N VAL A 253 -11.64 15.15 4.62
CA VAL A 253 -11.73 15.97 3.40
C VAL A 253 -12.89 16.97 3.45
N ASP A 254 -13.99 16.64 4.13
CA ASP A 254 -15.11 17.56 4.31
C ASP A 254 -14.73 18.69 5.29
N LYS A 255 -14.07 18.36 6.40
CA LYS A 255 -13.55 19.35 7.35
C LYS A 255 -12.54 20.29 6.71
N ARG A 256 -11.65 19.78 5.83
CA ARG A 256 -10.55 20.50 5.20
C ARG A 256 -10.90 21.11 3.86
N ALA A 257 -12.10 20.86 3.31
CA ALA A 257 -12.53 21.24 1.97
C ALA A 257 -11.57 20.75 0.85
N THR A 258 -11.00 19.55 1.00
CA THR A 258 -10.02 18.94 0.09
C THR A 258 -10.59 17.80 -0.75
N ARG A 259 -11.90 17.54 -0.68
CA ARG A 259 -12.58 16.40 -1.32
C ARG A 259 -12.27 16.29 -2.81
N ARG A 260 -12.39 17.38 -3.56
CA ARG A 260 -12.16 17.39 -5.01
C ARG A 260 -10.74 16.92 -5.37
N GLN A 261 -9.74 17.40 -4.62
CA GLN A 261 -8.34 17.05 -4.84
C GLN A 261 -8.06 15.59 -4.44
N ALA A 262 -8.65 15.13 -3.32
CA ALA A 262 -8.50 13.77 -2.83
C ALA A 262 -9.11 12.74 -3.80
N GLU A 263 -10.32 12.99 -4.29
CA GLU A 263 -10.98 12.13 -5.29
C GLU A 263 -10.19 12.10 -6.60
N ALA A 264 -9.75 13.26 -7.10
CA ALA A 264 -8.93 13.33 -8.31
C ALA A 264 -7.60 12.58 -8.15
N TYR A 265 -6.97 12.65 -6.98
CA TYR A 265 -5.74 11.91 -6.68
C TYR A 265 -5.93 10.40 -6.77
N LEU A 266 -7.01 9.88 -6.18
CA LEU A 266 -7.30 8.45 -6.25
C LEU A 266 -7.72 8.00 -7.66
N GLN A 267 -8.46 8.83 -8.40
CA GLN A 267 -8.81 8.56 -9.80
C GLN A 267 -7.58 8.52 -10.71
N TYR A 268 -6.58 9.37 -10.45
CA TYR A 268 -5.34 9.39 -11.22
C TYR A 268 -4.60 8.05 -11.19
N LEU A 269 -4.71 7.27 -10.10
CA LEU A 269 -4.14 5.93 -10.03
C LEU A 269 -4.67 4.97 -11.11
N TYR A 270 -5.86 5.26 -11.67
CA TYR A 270 -6.48 4.49 -12.76
C TYR A 270 -6.22 5.08 -14.14
N SER A 271 -5.60 6.25 -14.24
CA SER A 271 -5.23 6.86 -15.51
C SER A 271 -4.14 6.04 -16.22
N ALA A 272 -3.99 6.24 -17.53
CA ALA A 272 -2.94 5.57 -18.29
C ALA A 272 -1.55 5.85 -17.71
N GLU A 273 -1.28 7.10 -17.30
CA GLU A 273 -0.01 7.50 -16.68
C GLU A 273 0.17 6.88 -15.30
N GLY A 274 -0.86 6.92 -14.43
CA GLY A 274 -0.84 6.29 -13.11
C GLY A 274 -0.59 4.78 -13.20
N GLN A 275 -1.24 4.08 -14.12
CA GLN A 275 -1.06 2.65 -14.35
C GLN A 275 0.33 2.31 -14.92
N ASP A 276 0.90 3.19 -15.73
CA ASP A 276 2.27 3.05 -16.23
C ASP A 276 3.30 3.20 -15.08
N ILE A 277 3.12 4.18 -14.21
CA ILE A 277 3.96 4.36 -13.02
C ILE A 277 3.84 3.15 -12.09
N ILE A 278 2.63 2.68 -11.83
CA ILE A 278 2.35 1.48 -11.01
C ILE A 278 3.12 0.27 -11.55
N ALA A 279 3.05 0.01 -12.86
CA ALA A 279 3.75 -1.12 -13.47
C ALA A 279 5.28 -0.98 -13.40
N ARG A 280 5.84 0.22 -13.57
CA ARG A 280 7.29 0.48 -13.43
C ARG A 280 7.81 0.19 -12.03
N HIS A 281 6.95 0.34 -11.01
CA HIS A 281 7.24 -0.03 -9.62
C HIS A 281 6.90 -1.48 -9.27
N HIS A 282 6.71 -2.33 -10.28
CA HIS A 282 6.47 -3.78 -10.15
C HIS A 282 5.20 -4.16 -9.40
N PHE A 283 4.24 -3.23 -9.27
CA PHE A 283 2.87 -3.57 -8.91
C PHE A 283 2.12 -4.00 -10.18
N ARG A 284 1.28 -5.01 -10.06
CA ARG A 284 0.45 -5.52 -11.15
C ARG A 284 -0.71 -4.55 -11.42
N PRO A 285 -0.68 -3.79 -12.55
CA PRO A 285 -1.70 -2.79 -12.84
C PRO A 285 -3.05 -3.45 -13.17
N ARG A 286 -4.13 -2.70 -13.08
CA ARG A 286 -5.47 -3.15 -13.53
C ARG A 286 -5.74 -2.83 -15.01
N SER A 287 -4.95 -1.99 -15.62
CA SER A 287 -5.04 -1.66 -17.04
C SER A 287 -4.48 -2.79 -17.91
N GLU A 288 -5.30 -3.35 -18.81
CA GLU A 288 -4.84 -4.36 -19.77
C GLU A 288 -3.72 -3.86 -20.68
N ALA A 289 -3.77 -2.57 -21.07
CA ALA A 289 -2.73 -1.95 -21.88
C ALA A 289 -1.39 -1.92 -21.13
N ALA A 290 -1.40 -1.55 -19.83
CA ALA A 290 -0.22 -1.55 -19.00
C ALA A 290 0.28 -2.99 -18.76
N LEU A 291 -0.59 -3.95 -18.46
CA LEU A 291 -0.22 -5.37 -18.31
C LEU A 291 0.45 -5.91 -19.57
N LYS A 292 -0.08 -5.59 -20.76
CA LYS A 292 0.51 -6.00 -22.02
C LYS A 292 1.89 -5.35 -22.26
N LYS A 293 2.00 -4.04 -21.99
CA LYS A 293 3.25 -3.28 -22.13
C LYS A 293 4.37 -3.85 -21.25
N TYR A 294 4.04 -4.24 -20.02
CA TYR A 294 4.98 -4.71 -19.00
C TYR A 294 4.95 -6.22 -18.77
N ALA A 295 4.39 -7.01 -19.70
CA ALA A 295 4.19 -8.45 -19.53
C ALA A 295 5.47 -9.23 -19.15
N LYS A 296 6.64 -8.79 -19.62
CA LYS A 296 7.93 -9.42 -19.28
C LYS A 296 8.35 -9.23 -17.83
N GLN A 297 7.77 -8.26 -17.11
CA GLN A 297 8.09 -7.98 -15.71
C GLN A 297 7.25 -8.83 -14.74
N PHE A 298 6.14 -9.40 -15.21
CA PHE A 298 5.18 -10.12 -14.40
C PHE A 298 5.10 -11.59 -14.82
N PRO A 299 5.95 -12.46 -14.26
CA PRO A 299 5.85 -13.89 -14.52
C PRO A 299 4.45 -14.39 -14.17
N PRO A 300 3.92 -15.39 -14.89
CA PRO A 300 2.64 -16.00 -14.53
C PRO A 300 2.77 -16.70 -13.17
N VAL A 301 1.86 -16.40 -12.28
CA VAL A 301 1.75 -17.01 -10.94
C VAL A 301 0.31 -17.43 -10.72
N SER A 302 0.10 -18.67 -10.32
CA SER A 302 -1.22 -19.11 -9.87
C SER A 302 -1.55 -18.42 -8.55
N THR A 303 -2.66 -17.68 -8.52
CA THR A 303 -3.11 -16.97 -7.32
C THR A 303 -4.56 -17.29 -6.99
N PHE A 304 -4.90 -17.12 -5.72
CA PHE A 304 -6.29 -17.08 -5.24
C PHE A 304 -6.56 -15.76 -4.54
N THR A 305 -7.82 -15.39 -4.40
CA THR A 305 -8.26 -14.24 -3.58
C THR A 305 -8.76 -14.72 -2.23
N VAL A 306 -8.72 -13.82 -1.23
CA VAL A 306 -9.28 -14.10 0.11
C VAL A 306 -10.77 -14.45 0.01
N GLU A 307 -11.48 -13.74 -0.85
CA GLU A 307 -12.91 -13.93 -1.08
C GLU A 307 -13.22 -15.32 -1.65
N ALA A 308 -12.52 -15.72 -2.70
CA ALA A 308 -12.83 -16.98 -3.41
C ALA A 308 -12.42 -18.24 -2.63
N LYS A 309 -11.32 -18.18 -1.85
CA LYS A 309 -10.76 -19.38 -1.21
C LYS A 309 -10.97 -19.45 0.30
N LEU A 310 -11.05 -18.30 0.98
CA LEU A 310 -11.05 -18.24 2.45
C LEU A 310 -12.36 -17.65 3.03
N GLY A 311 -13.40 -17.47 2.21
CA GLY A 311 -14.71 -16.98 2.65
C GLY A 311 -14.77 -15.47 2.90
N GLY A 312 -13.76 -14.73 2.45
CA GLY A 312 -13.70 -13.28 2.55
C GLY A 312 -13.04 -12.75 3.83
N TRP A 313 -12.76 -11.45 3.84
CA TRP A 313 -12.00 -10.82 4.91
C TRP A 313 -12.68 -10.86 6.28
N ASP A 314 -14.02 -10.76 6.35
CA ASP A 314 -14.73 -10.83 7.64
C ASP A 314 -14.57 -12.20 8.31
N ALA A 315 -14.70 -13.28 7.52
CA ALA A 315 -14.46 -14.64 8.00
C ALA A 315 -13.00 -14.83 8.46
N VAL A 316 -12.06 -14.38 7.65
CA VAL A 316 -10.62 -14.44 7.94
C VAL A 316 -10.25 -13.66 9.20
N GLN A 317 -10.75 -12.44 9.37
CA GLN A 317 -10.51 -11.64 10.57
C GLN A 317 -11.03 -12.31 11.82
N LYS A 318 -12.26 -12.84 11.78
CA LYS A 318 -12.88 -13.53 12.91
C LYS A 318 -12.14 -14.82 13.28
N THR A 319 -11.77 -15.62 12.29
CA THR A 319 -11.19 -16.95 12.51
C THR A 319 -9.71 -16.90 12.83
N HIS A 320 -8.96 -16.09 12.10
CA HIS A 320 -7.49 -16.12 12.16
C HIS A 320 -6.88 -15.00 13.01
N PHE A 321 -7.40 -13.78 12.93
CA PHE A 321 -6.70 -12.59 13.45
C PHE A 321 -7.40 -11.89 14.63
N ALA A 322 -8.62 -12.27 15.00
CA ALA A 322 -9.23 -11.84 16.25
C ALA A 322 -8.38 -12.30 17.45
N ASP A 323 -8.56 -11.65 18.60
CA ASP A 323 -7.88 -12.05 19.84
C ASP A 323 -8.22 -13.48 20.20
N GLY A 324 -7.21 -14.31 20.44
CA GLY A 324 -7.34 -15.75 20.62
C GLY A 324 -7.63 -16.55 19.34
N GLY A 325 -7.62 -15.91 18.17
CA GLY A 325 -7.78 -16.56 16.87
C GLY A 325 -6.66 -17.55 16.54
N ILE A 326 -6.76 -18.22 15.40
CA ILE A 326 -5.82 -19.28 15.01
C ILE A 326 -4.37 -18.79 15.00
N TYR A 327 -4.11 -17.57 14.52
CA TYR A 327 -2.76 -17.02 14.53
C TYR A 327 -2.18 -16.91 15.94
N ASP A 328 -2.95 -16.41 16.91
CA ASP A 328 -2.48 -16.30 18.30
C ASP A 328 -2.17 -17.67 18.89
N GLN A 329 -3.01 -18.69 18.61
CA GLN A 329 -2.77 -20.06 19.05
C GLN A 329 -1.50 -20.67 18.46
N ILE A 330 -1.10 -20.27 17.22
CA ILE A 330 0.12 -20.73 16.57
C ILE A 330 1.35 -20.10 17.24
N VAL A 331 1.34 -18.77 17.46
CA VAL A 331 2.53 -18.05 17.97
C VAL A 331 2.72 -18.19 19.48
N THR A 332 1.66 -18.47 20.24
CA THR A 332 1.75 -18.67 21.71
C THR A 332 2.37 -20.06 22.07
N ARG A 333 2.44 -20.99 21.12
CA ARG A 333 3.04 -22.31 21.31
C ARG A 333 4.56 -22.38 21.08
N ARG A 334 5.19 -21.19 20.90
CA ARG A 334 6.64 -21.08 20.72
C ARG A 334 7.41 -21.15 22.03
#